data_f76ddc5fe18cc780ce270e5749931216
#
_entry.id   f76ddc5fe18cc780ce270e5749931216
#
_cell.length_a   1.000
_cell.length_b   1.000
_cell.length_c   1.000
_cell.angle_alpha   90.00
_cell.angle_beta   90.00
_cell.angle_gamma   90.00
#
_symmetry.space_group_name_H-M   'P 1'
#
loop_
_entity.id
_entity.type
_entity.pdbx_description
1 polymer ?
#
loop_
_entity_poly.entity_id
_entity_poly.type
_entity_poly.pdbx_seq_one_letter_code
_entity_poly.pdbx_strand_id
1 'polypeptide(L)'
;NKSKFPVSNLNVDFKAKLQSLDPNQLLLDVNGISLNIEKEYLKAKWHSKGVENIELNGELFSFIDLEKLNNALGIPNLTVKGLLTGKGTMKGTYNAKTNSFPIADIAIDLKNGFIQTEYYPNPITNINCNATIKNQKGTIDDLKVKLQPASFTFEQELFTVEANLENFKDLAYDIKAKGVLNISKIYKVFSQKGLDVDGYIKTDLALKGKQSDAEKGNYSKLNSK
;
A
#
# COMPACT_ATOMS: atom_id res chain seq x y z
N ASN A 1 25.89 14.63 -1.13
CA ASN A 1 25.72 13.55 -0.13
C ASN A 1 26.11 12.24 -0.79
N LYS A 2 27.18 11.60 -0.30
CA LYS A 2 27.53 10.24 -0.74
C LYS A 2 26.66 9.28 0.05
N SER A 3 25.92 8.42 -0.66
CA SER A 3 25.19 7.31 -0.04
C SER A 3 26.15 6.49 0.85
N LYS A 4 25.69 6.14 2.05
CA LYS A 4 26.45 5.29 2.97
C LYS A 4 26.50 3.81 2.50
N PHE A 5 25.57 3.43 1.64
CA PHE A 5 25.49 2.09 1.07
C PHE A 5 25.57 2.17 -0.45
N PRO A 6 26.50 1.45 -1.08
CA PRO A 6 26.54 1.41 -2.52
C PRO A 6 25.32 0.67 -3.06
N VAL A 7 24.59 1.31 -3.94
CA VAL A 7 23.60 0.63 -4.79
C VAL A 7 24.38 -0.11 -5.85
N SER A 8 24.26 -1.41 -5.89
CA SER A 8 24.84 -2.25 -6.93
C SER A 8 23.76 -2.80 -7.83
N ASN A 9 24.11 -3.06 -9.09
CA ASN A 9 23.22 -3.67 -10.06
C ASN A 9 21.86 -2.96 -10.22
N LEU A 10 21.86 -1.61 -10.13
CA LEU A 10 20.72 -0.86 -10.64
C LEU A 10 20.65 -1.07 -12.14
N ASN A 11 19.69 -1.89 -12.56
CA ASN A 11 19.40 -2.12 -13.95
C ASN A 11 17.95 -1.72 -14.21
N VAL A 12 17.77 -0.87 -15.21
CA VAL A 12 16.43 -0.49 -15.70
C VAL A 12 16.45 -0.67 -17.19
N ASP A 13 15.80 -1.71 -17.66
CA ASP A 13 15.58 -1.98 -19.08
C ASP A 13 14.12 -1.70 -19.41
N PHE A 14 13.89 -0.62 -20.13
CA PHE A 14 12.55 -0.27 -20.57
C PHE A 14 12.55 0.25 -22.02
N LYS A 15 11.42 0.08 -22.68
CA LYS A 15 11.12 0.65 -23.98
C LYS A 15 9.80 1.39 -23.91
N ALA A 16 9.79 2.62 -24.37
CA ALA A 16 8.57 3.40 -24.56
C ALA A 16 8.42 3.67 -26.06
N LYS A 17 7.22 3.41 -26.58
CA LYS A 17 6.89 3.64 -27.99
C LYS A 17 5.52 4.28 -28.09
N LEU A 18 5.45 5.42 -28.73
CA LEU A 18 4.20 6.06 -29.13
C LEU A 18 4.02 5.84 -30.64
N GLN A 19 3.03 5.03 -31.00
CA GLN A 19 2.80 4.66 -32.40
C GLN A 19 2.10 5.74 -33.21
N SER A 20 1.42 6.66 -32.54
CA SER A 20 0.73 7.81 -33.12
C SER A 20 0.66 8.93 -32.08
N LEU A 21 0.07 10.09 -32.43
CA LEU A 21 -0.20 11.15 -31.45
C LEU A 21 -1.35 10.83 -30.47
N ASP A 22 -1.98 9.67 -30.61
CA ASP A 22 -2.96 9.17 -29.67
C ASP A 22 -2.27 8.58 -28.44
N PRO A 23 -2.46 9.16 -27.22
CA PRO A 23 -1.86 8.64 -25.99
C PRO A 23 -2.26 7.19 -25.67
N ASN A 24 -3.41 6.72 -26.17
CA ASN A 24 -3.84 5.33 -25.97
C ASN A 24 -3.02 4.33 -26.78
N GLN A 25 -2.15 4.80 -27.67
CA GLN A 25 -1.18 3.98 -28.39
C GLN A 25 0.20 3.95 -27.70
N LEU A 26 0.33 4.58 -26.54
CA LEU A 26 1.56 4.49 -25.76
C LEU A 26 1.79 3.06 -25.29
N LEU A 27 2.91 2.51 -25.69
CA LEU A 27 3.42 1.22 -25.21
C LEU A 27 4.57 1.49 -24.22
N LEU A 28 4.53 0.87 -23.08
CA LEU A 28 5.62 0.88 -22.12
C LEU A 28 5.94 -0.55 -21.71
N ASP A 29 7.10 -1.00 -22.15
CA ASP A 29 7.67 -2.30 -21.79
C ASP A 29 8.80 -2.06 -20.78
N VAL A 30 8.65 -2.59 -19.59
CA VAL A 30 9.70 -2.69 -18.59
C VAL A 30 10.14 -4.15 -18.54
N ASN A 31 11.21 -4.48 -19.26
CA ASN A 31 11.73 -5.83 -19.32
C ASN A 31 12.37 -6.27 -18.01
N GLY A 32 12.83 -5.28 -17.23
CA GLY A 32 13.31 -5.53 -15.90
C GLY A 32 13.69 -4.23 -15.19
N ILE A 33 13.25 -4.12 -13.96
CA ILE A 33 13.89 -3.26 -12.96
C ILE A 33 14.53 -4.20 -11.97
N SER A 34 15.83 -4.05 -11.74
CA SER A 34 16.49 -4.70 -10.62
C SER A 34 17.33 -3.71 -9.86
N LEU A 35 17.19 -3.75 -8.57
CA LEU A 35 17.96 -2.97 -7.62
C LEU A 35 18.48 -3.92 -6.55
N ASN A 36 19.78 -3.90 -6.32
CA ASN A 36 20.38 -4.65 -5.24
C ASN A 36 21.10 -3.68 -4.31
N ILE A 37 20.84 -3.81 -3.04
CA ILE A 37 21.60 -3.17 -1.97
C ILE A 37 22.07 -4.31 -1.08
N GLU A 38 23.33 -4.72 -1.22
CA GLU A 38 23.89 -5.93 -0.61
C GLU A 38 23.08 -7.20 -0.97
N LYS A 39 22.31 -7.75 -0.03
CA LYS A 39 21.47 -8.96 -0.21
C LYS A 39 20.02 -8.65 -0.53
N GLU A 40 19.62 -7.40 -0.38
CA GLU A 40 18.26 -6.94 -0.66
C GLU A 40 18.06 -6.77 -2.16
N TYR A 41 16.85 -7.02 -2.61
CA TYR A 41 16.50 -6.89 -4.01
C TYR A 41 15.10 -6.34 -4.23
N LEU A 42 14.95 -5.62 -5.30
CA LEU A 42 13.68 -5.31 -5.97
C LEU A 42 13.77 -5.85 -7.39
N LYS A 43 12.79 -6.61 -7.82
CA LYS A 43 12.67 -7.09 -9.19
C LYS A 43 11.25 -6.83 -9.66
N ALA A 44 11.11 -6.16 -10.78
CA ALA A 44 9.82 -5.91 -11.41
C ALA A 44 9.92 -6.02 -12.92
N LYS A 45 8.86 -6.52 -13.51
CA LYS A 45 8.65 -6.52 -14.96
C LYS A 45 7.22 -6.14 -15.22
N TRP A 46 6.97 -5.30 -16.21
CA TRP A 46 5.61 -5.05 -16.66
C TRP A 46 5.57 -4.57 -18.10
N HIS A 47 4.46 -4.86 -18.72
CA HIS A 47 4.04 -4.31 -19.99
C HIS A 47 2.76 -3.52 -19.77
N SER A 48 2.68 -2.32 -20.33
CA SER A 48 1.46 -1.53 -20.32
C SER A 48 1.22 -0.85 -21.67
N LYS A 49 -0.05 -0.72 -22.01
CA LYS A 49 -0.50 0.00 -23.21
C LYS A 49 -1.69 0.86 -22.90
N GLY A 50 -1.67 2.08 -23.40
CA GLY A 50 -2.73 3.05 -23.24
C GLY A 50 -2.65 3.88 -21.96
N VAL A 51 -3.53 4.88 -21.86
CA VAL A 51 -3.65 5.76 -20.71
C VAL A 51 -5.06 5.83 -20.12
N GLU A 52 -6.10 5.61 -20.91
CA GLU A 52 -7.49 5.51 -20.43
C GLU A 52 -7.92 4.06 -20.21
N ASN A 53 -7.66 3.21 -21.22
CA ASN A 53 -7.76 1.76 -21.09
C ASN A 53 -6.34 1.22 -20.97
N ILE A 54 -5.89 1.00 -19.75
CA ILE A 54 -4.52 0.57 -19.50
C ILE A 54 -4.47 -0.94 -19.49
N GLU A 55 -3.97 -1.53 -20.57
CA GLU A 55 -3.62 -2.95 -20.57
C GLU A 55 -2.38 -3.12 -19.70
N LEU A 56 -2.42 -4.06 -18.77
CA LEU A 56 -1.35 -4.33 -17.80
C LEU A 56 -1.03 -5.82 -17.77
N ASN A 57 0.25 -6.12 -17.74
CA ASN A 57 0.76 -7.45 -17.45
C ASN A 57 2.09 -7.27 -16.70
N GLY A 58 2.15 -7.72 -15.45
CA GLY A 58 3.34 -7.47 -14.65
C GLY A 58 3.49 -8.40 -13.46
N GLU A 59 4.70 -8.43 -12.97
CA GLU A 59 5.11 -9.14 -11.76
C GLU A 59 6.07 -8.29 -10.94
N LEU A 60 6.00 -8.45 -9.62
CA LEU A 60 6.84 -7.76 -8.65
C LEU A 60 7.33 -8.75 -7.60
N PHE A 61 8.61 -8.68 -7.29
CA PHE A 61 9.23 -9.36 -6.16
C PHE A 61 10.14 -8.39 -5.42
N SER A 62 9.99 -8.33 -4.11
CA SER A 62 10.85 -7.49 -3.27
C SER A 62 11.26 -8.19 -1.99
N PHE A 63 12.47 -7.90 -1.57
CA PHE A 63 13.04 -8.20 -0.26
C PHE A 63 13.98 -7.05 0.06
N ILE A 64 13.51 -6.08 0.84
CA ILE A 64 14.17 -4.79 1.02
C ILE A 64 14.25 -4.47 2.50
N ASP A 65 15.46 -4.20 2.97
CA ASP A 65 15.71 -3.46 4.19
C ASP A 65 15.48 -1.97 3.94
N LEU A 66 14.41 -1.44 4.53
CA LEU A 66 14.00 -0.05 4.32
C LEU A 66 15.02 0.96 4.87
N GLU A 67 15.81 0.61 5.90
CA GLU A 67 16.86 1.47 6.42
C GLU A 67 17.98 1.64 5.39
N LYS A 68 18.39 0.55 4.76
CA LYS A 68 19.41 0.61 3.69
C LYS A 68 18.91 1.38 2.49
N LEU A 69 17.66 1.14 2.07
CA LEU A 69 17.04 1.87 0.98
C LEU A 69 16.94 3.37 1.30
N ASN A 70 16.47 3.73 2.49
CA ASN A 70 16.37 5.13 2.93
C ASN A 70 17.75 5.83 2.92
N ASN A 71 18.76 5.14 3.43
CA ASN A 71 20.13 5.67 3.42
C ASN A 71 20.71 5.78 2.01
N ALA A 72 20.40 4.85 1.12
CA ALA A 72 20.82 4.89 -0.28
C ALA A 72 20.17 6.04 -1.06
N LEU A 73 18.89 6.29 -0.83
CA LEU A 73 18.17 7.39 -1.46
C LEU A 73 18.53 8.76 -0.88
N GLY A 74 19.04 8.79 0.36
CA GLY A 74 19.43 10.03 1.03
C GLY A 74 18.26 10.99 1.27
N ILE A 75 17.06 10.47 1.56
CA ILE A 75 15.87 11.30 1.80
C ILE A 75 16.11 12.10 3.09
N PRO A 76 16.17 13.45 3.02
CA PRO A 76 16.41 14.26 4.20
C PRO A 76 15.22 14.19 5.17
N ASN A 77 15.51 14.27 6.46
CA ASN A 77 14.52 14.41 7.54
C ASN A 77 13.47 13.29 7.61
N LEU A 78 13.77 12.15 6.98
CA LEU A 78 12.99 10.93 7.03
C LEU A 78 13.87 9.77 7.45
N THR A 79 13.46 9.05 8.48
CA THR A 79 14.05 7.76 8.86
C THR A 79 13.00 6.68 8.72
N VAL A 80 13.28 5.71 7.88
CA VAL A 80 12.43 4.53 7.68
C VAL A 80 13.28 3.29 7.90
N LYS A 81 12.74 2.32 8.66
CA LYS A 81 13.37 1.01 8.90
C LYS A 81 12.34 -0.10 8.78
N GLY A 82 12.82 -1.32 8.71
CA GLY A 82 12.02 -2.54 8.65
C GLY A 82 12.34 -3.39 7.43
N LEU A 83 11.89 -4.63 7.47
CA LEU A 83 12.05 -5.57 6.38
C LEU A 83 10.74 -5.65 5.58
N LEU A 84 10.77 -5.17 4.35
CA LEU A 84 9.66 -5.23 3.41
C LEU A 84 9.85 -6.39 2.45
N THR A 85 8.91 -7.32 2.46
CA THR A 85 8.81 -8.36 1.45
C THR A 85 7.53 -8.22 0.67
N GLY A 86 7.60 -8.51 -0.62
CA GLY A 86 6.43 -8.43 -1.49
C GLY A 86 6.56 -9.34 -2.68
N LYS A 87 5.44 -9.88 -3.10
CA LYS A 87 5.31 -10.60 -4.36
C LYS A 87 3.94 -10.31 -4.96
N GLY A 88 3.88 -10.22 -6.28
CA GLY A 88 2.60 -9.99 -6.90
C GLY A 88 2.63 -10.17 -8.40
N THR A 89 1.48 -10.50 -8.92
CA THR A 89 1.21 -10.53 -10.36
C THR A 89 -0.04 -9.70 -10.65
N MET A 90 -0.05 -9.08 -11.82
CA MET A 90 -1.18 -8.30 -12.30
C MET A 90 -1.34 -8.49 -13.79
N LYS A 91 -2.55 -8.78 -14.27
CA LYS A 91 -2.81 -8.99 -15.70
C LYS A 91 -4.23 -8.58 -16.06
N GLY A 92 -4.39 -7.81 -17.13
CA GLY A 92 -5.70 -7.41 -17.64
C GLY A 92 -5.77 -5.93 -17.95
N THR A 93 -6.98 -5.38 -17.97
CA THR A 93 -7.21 -3.99 -18.33
C THR A 93 -7.73 -3.21 -17.13
N TYR A 94 -7.14 -2.07 -16.87
CA TYR A 94 -7.70 -1.07 -15.97
C TYR A 94 -8.43 0.01 -16.75
N ASN A 95 -9.70 0.25 -16.39
CA ASN A 95 -10.48 1.37 -16.87
C ASN A 95 -11.45 1.83 -15.79
N ALA A 96 -11.22 3.03 -15.25
CA ALA A 96 -12.05 3.58 -14.17
C ALA A 96 -13.49 3.86 -14.61
N LYS A 97 -13.73 4.21 -15.89
CA LYS A 97 -15.07 4.52 -16.41
C LYS A 97 -15.96 3.27 -16.52
N THR A 98 -15.36 2.13 -16.86
CA THR A 98 -16.08 0.85 -17.01
C THR A 98 -15.98 -0.04 -15.79
N ASN A 99 -15.29 0.41 -14.73
CA ASN A 99 -14.99 -0.38 -13.54
C ASN A 99 -14.26 -1.70 -13.84
N SER A 100 -13.44 -1.70 -14.89
CA SER A 100 -12.57 -2.82 -15.23
C SER A 100 -11.29 -2.75 -14.41
N PHE A 101 -10.88 -3.86 -13.84
CA PHE A 101 -9.65 -3.98 -13.05
C PHE A 101 -8.84 -5.18 -13.55
N PRO A 102 -7.52 -5.14 -13.45
CA PRO A 102 -6.72 -6.31 -13.78
C PRO A 102 -6.97 -7.45 -12.77
N ILE A 103 -6.83 -8.68 -13.25
CA ILE A 103 -6.65 -9.82 -12.37
C ILE A 103 -5.36 -9.58 -11.59
N ALA A 104 -5.40 -9.74 -10.28
CA ALA A 104 -4.28 -9.46 -9.39
C ALA A 104 -4.19 -10.49 -8.26
N ASP A 105 -2.96 -10.85 -7.91
CA ASP A 105 -2.63 -11.58 -6.68
C ASP A 105 -1.34 -10.96 -6.12
N ILE A 106 -1.50 -10.15 -5.08
CA ILE A 106 -0.42 -9.36 -4.48
C ILE A 106 -0.39 -9.67 -2.99
N ALA A 107 0.80 -9.95 -2.47
CA ALA A 107 1.06 -10.11 -1.04
C ALA A 107 2.21 -9.20 -0.62
N ILE A 108 2.03 -8.51 0.50
CA ILE A 108 2.99 -7.59 1.09
C ILE A 108 3.13 -7.93 2.57
N ASP A 109 4.36 -7.98 3.07
CA ASP A 109 4.68 -8.19 4.47
C ASP A 109 5.75 -7.18 4.90
N LEU A 110 5.46 -6.40 5.94
CA LEU A 110 6.39 -5.49 6.60
C LEU A 110 6.60 -5.94 8.03
N LYS A 111 7.85 -6.11 8.42
CA LYS A 111 8.25 -6.49 9.77
C LYS A 111 9.15 -5.44 10.40
N ASN A 112 8.91 -5.19 11.69
CA ASN A 112 9.70 -4.28 12.51
C ASN A 112 9.85 -2.88 11.86
N GLY A 113 8.78 -2.40 11.26
CA GLY A 113 8.76 -1.10 10.63
C GLY A 113 8.94 0.03 11.65
N PHE A 114 9.59 1.08 11.20
CA PHE A 114 9.85 2.30 11.96
C PHE A 114 9.75 3.49 11.01
N ILE A 115 9.06 4.53 11.42
CA ILE A 115 8.96 5.80 10.67
C ILE A 115 9.16 6.95 11.64
N GLN A 116 10.10 7.84 11.31
CA GLN A 116 10.29 9.12 11.97
C GLN A 116 10.49 10.22 10.95
N THR A 117 9.84 11.35 11.17
CA THR A 117 9.95 12.54 10.32
C THR A 117 10.38 13.74 11.16
N GLU A 118 10.74 14.83 10.52
CA GLU A 118 11.04 16.09 11.21
C GLU A 118 9.80 16.78 11.80
N TYR A 119 8.62 16.41 11.35
CA TYR A 119 7.37 17.08 11.71
C TYR A 119 6.84 16.68 13.09
N TYR A 120 7.29 15.55 13.61
CA TYR A 120 6.90 15.07 14.93
C TYR A 120 8.06 14.32 15.60
N PRO A 121 8.37 14.64 16.88
CA PRO A 121 9.57 14.11 17.54
C PRO A 121 9.51 12.60 17.84
N ASN A 122 8.30 12.06 18.08
CA ASN A 122 8.19 10.64 18.42
C ASN A 122 7.89 9.80 17.18
N PRO A 123 8.63 8.70 16.99
CA PRO A 123 8.43 7.82 15.86
C PRO A 123 7.19 6.92 16.01
N ILE A 124 6.73 6.40 14.89
CA ILE A 124 5.89 5.20 14.86
C ILE A 124 6.82 4.00 14.80
N THR A 125 6.69 3.08 15.73
CA THR A 125 7.60 1.93 15.89
C THR A 125 6.86 0.59 15.84
N ASN A 126 7.61 -0.51 15.74
CA ASN A 126 7.07 -1.87 15.76
C ASN A 126 5.95 -2.08 14.74
N ILE A 127 6.06 -1.44 13.57
CA ILE A 127 5.06 -1.56 12.53
C ILE A 127 5.20 -2.96 11.92
N ASN A 128 4.16 -3.76 12.08
CA ASN A 128 4.04 -5.07 11.44
C ASN A 128 2.75 -5.09 10.64
N CYS A 129 2.84 -5.51 9.39
CA CYS A 129 1.70 -5.49 8.47
C CYS A 129 1.83 -6.62 7.46
N ASN A 130 0.81 -7.44 7.34
CA ASN A 130 0.70 -8.41 6.27
C ASN A 130 -0.62 -8.18 5.53
N ALA A 131 -0.54 -7.90 4.25
CA ALA A 131 -1.69 -7.59 3.42
C ALA A 131 -1.71 -8.41 2.13
N THR A 132 -2.89 -8.76 1.67
CA THR A 132 -3.10 -9.38 0.37
C THR A 132 -4.17 -8.65 -0.41
N ILE A 133 -3.96 -8.52 -1.72
CA ILE A 133 -4.92 -7.97 -2.67
C ILE A 133 -5.16 -9.04 -3.72
N LYS A 134 -6.42 -9.41 -3.92
CA LYS A 134 -6.83 -10.41 -4.90
C LYS A 134 -7.98 -9.91 -5.75
N ASN A 135 -7.88 -10.16 -7.03
CA ASN A 135 -8.95 -9.97 -7.99
C ASN A 135 -8.83 -11.07 -9.04
N GLN A 136 -9.78 -11.97 -9.10
CA GLN A 136 -9.73 -13.14 -10.00
C GLN A 136 -10.55 -12.94 -11.27
N LYS A 137 -11.55 -12.06 -11.24
CA LYS A 137 -12.48 -11.83 -12.35
C LYS A 137 -12.21 -10.54 -13.12
N GLY A 138 -11.32 -9.69 -12.63
CA GLY A 138 -11.03 -8.41 -13.26
C GLY A 138 -12.13 -7.36 -13.10
N THR A 139 -12.92 -7.45 -12.03
CA THR A 139 -14.01 -6.53 -11.75
C THR A 139 -13.88 -5.92 -10.34
N ILE A 140 -14.48 -4.75 -10.14
CA ILE A 140 -14.43 -4.06 -8.85
C ILE A 140 -15.16 -4.83 -7.72
N ASP A 141 -16.18 -5.60 -8.07
CA ASP A 141 -16.94 -6.43 -7.14
C ASP A 141 -16.18 -7.69 -6.71
N ASP A 142 -15.20 -8.14 -7.51
CA ASP A 142 -14.35 -9.29 -7.14
C ASP A 142 -13.07 -8.86 -6.39
N LEU A 143 -12.80 -7.57 -6.31
CA LEU A 143 -11.63 -7.06 -5.60
C LEU A 143 -11.76 -7.34 -4.09
N LYS A 144 -10.71 -7.96 -3.54
CA LYS A 144 -10.60 -8.34 -2.14
C LYS A 144 -9.29 -7.81 -1.58
N VAL A 145 -9.38 -7.16 -0.44
CA VAL A 145 -8.22 -6.70 0.33
C VAL A 145 -8.31 -7.31 1.72
N LYS A 146 -7.30 -8.06 2.09
CA LYS A 146 -7.19 -8.62 3.43
C LYS A 146 -5.97 -8.06 4.11
N LEU A 147 -6.17 -7.42 5.24
CA LEU A 147 -5.17 -7.04 6.19
C LEU A 147 -5.20 -8.04 7.34
N GLN A 148 -4.15 -8.85 7.46
CA GLN A 148 -3.91 -9.67 8.65
C GLN A 148 -3.69 -8.73 9.83
N PRO A 149 -3.77 -9.20 11.09
CA PRO A 149 -3.50 -8.30 12.19
C PRO A 149 -2.23 -7.49 11.96
N ALA A 150 -2.41 -6.21 11.68
CA ALA A 150 -1.35 -5.23 11.60
C ALA A 150 -1.23 -4.54 12.95
N SER A 151 -0.04 -4.16 13.34
CA SER A 151 0.21 -3.48 14.60
C SER A 151 1.27 -2.41 14.45
N PHE A 152 1.18 -1.40 15.29
CA PHE A 152 2.24 -0.42 15.49
C PHE A 152 2.16 0.17 16.90
N THR A 153 3.27 0.73 17.35
CA THR A 153 3.35 1.48 18.61
C THR A 153 3.57 2.96 18.31
N PHE A 154 2.73 3.81 18.89
CA PHE A 154 2.85 5.26 18.79
C PHE A 154 2.60 5.89 20.17
N GLU A 155 3.46 6.79 20.63
CA GLU A 155 3.36 7.39 21.97
C GLU A 155 3.25 6.35 23.10
N GLN A 156 3.98 5.24 22.98
CA GLN A 156 3.95 4.08 23.90
C GLN A 156 2.64 3.27 23.88
N GLU A 157 1.66 3.67 23.08
CA GLU A 157 0.40 2.96 22.93
C GLU A 157 0.45 1.98 21.74
N LEU A 158 0.06 0.75 21.97
CA LEU A 158 -0.08 -0.26 20.93
C LEU A 158 -1.43 -0.11 20.24
N PHE A 159 -1.42 -0.04 18.92
CA PHE A 159 -2.61 -0.09 18.10
C PHE A 159 -2.55 -1.32 17.17
N THR A 160 -3.65 -2.04 17.10
CA THR A 160 -3.81 -3.21 16.22
C THR A 160 -5.03 -3.04 15.34
N VAL A 161 -4.95 -3.52 14.11
CA VAL A 161 -6.06 -3.53 13.17
C VAL A 161 -5.99 -4.76 12.27
N GLU A 162 -7.12 -5.38 12.02
CA GLU A 162 -7.31 -6.36 10.95
C GLU A 162 -8.52 -5.96 10.12
N ALA A 163 -8.50 -6.28 8.83
CA ALA A 163 -9.59 -5.94 7.94
C ALA A 163 -9.75 -6.97 6.82
N ASN A 164 -11.00 -7.26 6.50
CA ASN A 164 -11.41 -7.98 5.30
C ASN A 164 -12.36 -7.07 4.52
N LEU A 165 -11.94 -6.66 3.35
CA LEU A 165 -12.70 -5.76 2.47
C LEU A 165 -12.97 -6.50 1.17
N GLU A 166 -14.22 -6.63 0.79
CA GLU A 166 -14.65 -7.34 -0.41
C GLU A 166 -15.75 -6.56 -1.12
N ASN A 167 -15.90 -6.80 -2.41
CA ASN A 167 -16.95 -6.19 -3.23
C ASN A 167 -16.94 -4.65 -3.15
N PHE A 168 -15.95 -4.02 -3.76
CA PHE A 168 -15.79 -2.55 -3.72
C PHE A 168 -16.87 -1.78 -4.51
N LYS A 169 -17.81 -2.50 -5.15
CA LYS A 169 -19.01 -1.88 -5.72
C LYS A 169 -20.06 -1.58 -4.64
N ASP A 170 -20.19 -2.46 -3.64
CA ASP A 170 -20.97 -2.29 -2.41
C ASP A 170 -20.13 -2.87 -1.28
N LEU A 171 -19.20 -2.06 -0.77
CA LEU A 171 -18.11 -2.48 0.09
C LEU A 171 -18.65 -3.28 1.29
N ALA A 172 -18.34 -4.58 1.27
CA ALA A 172 -18.48 -5.43 2.44
C ALA A 172 -17.20 -5.38 3.27
N TYR A 173 -17.34 -5.13 4.55
CA TYR A 173 -16.22 -4.98 5.46
C TYR A 173 -16.40 -5.83 6.72
N ASP A 174 -15.28 -6.35 7.21
CA ASP A 174 -15.13 -6.97 8.53
C ASP A 174 -13.81 -6.43 9.10
N ILE A 175 -13.91 -5.48 10.03
CA ILE A 175 -12.80 -4.72 10.57
C ILE A 175 -12.78 -4.89 12.08
N LYS A 176 -11.61 -5.21 12.64
CA LYS A 176 -11.37 -5.16 14.07
C LYS A 176 -10.21 -4.24 14.34
N ALA A 177 -10.37 -3.36 15.32
CA ALA A 177 -9.34 -2.43 15.73
C ALA A 177 -9.32 -2.29 17.25
N LYS A 178 -8.12 -2.30 17.81
CA LYS A 178 -7.92 -2.18 19.25
C LYS A 178 -6.72 -1.31 19.57
N GLY A 179 -6.90 -0.41 20.53
CA GLY A 179 -5.83 0.44 21.05
C GLY A 179 -6.27 1.87 21.31
N VAL A 180 -5.28 2.69 21.61
CA VAL A 180 -5.44 4.14 21.78
C VAL A 180 -4.61 4.84 20.72
N LEU A 181 -5.20 5.76 19.98
CA LEU A 181 -4.53 6.52 18.95
C LEU A 181 -4.82 8.00 19.11
N ASN A 182 -3.79 8.79 19.33
CA ASN A 182 -3.89 10.24 19.30
C ASN A 182 -3.85 10.72 17.84
N ILE A 183 -4.99 11.12 17.31
CA ILE A 183 -5.15 11.48 15.89
C ILE A 183 -4.36 12.75 15.58
N SER A 184 -4.41 13.75 16.42
CA SER A 184 -3.69 15.02 16.18
C SER A 184 -2.17 14.83 16.13
N LYS A 185 -1.66 13.89 16.91
CA LYS A 185 -0.22 13.60 16.95
C LYS A 185 0.23 12.73 15.77
N ILE A 186 -0.48 11.63 15.49
CA ILE A 186 -0.11 10.76 14.37
C ILE A 186 -0.22 11.49 13.03
N TYR A 187 -1.19 12.39 12.91
CA TYR A 187 -1.36 13.25 11.75
C TYR A 187 -0.14 14.15 11.51
N LYS A 188 0.44 14.72 12.57
CA LYS A 188 1.65 15.55 12.49
C LYS A 188 2.84 14.78 11.90
N VAL A 189 2.95 13.47 12.18
CA VAL A 189 4.03 12.64 11.61
C VAL A 189 4.05 12.72 10.08
N PHE A 190 2.89 12.80 9.44
CA PHE A 190 2.77 12.80 7.98
C PHE A 190 2.64 14.21 7.36
N SER A 191 2.62 15.26 8.17
CA SER A 191 2.55 16.68 7.71
C SER A 191 1.51 16.97 6.62
N GLN A 192 0.32 16.43 6.77
CA GLN A 192 -0.76 16.67 5.81
C GLN A 192 -1.33 18.09 5.95
N LYS A 193 -1.24 18.93 4.94
CA LYS A 193 -1.77 20.30 4.97
C LYS A 193 -3.27 20.30 4.70
N GLY A 194 -4.00 21.16 5.43
CA GLY A 194 -5.42 21.42 5.16
C GLY A 194 -6.42 20.53 5.89
N LEU A 195 -5.97 19.66 6.78
CA LEU A 195 -6.81 18.88 7.68
C LEU A 195 -6.46 19.24 9.13
N ASP A 196 -7.34 19.84 9.85
CA ASP A 196 -7.19 20.08 11.30
C ASP A 196 -8.02 19.01 12.02
N VAL A 197 -7.34 17.98 12.51
CA VAL A 197 -7.98 16.87 13.22
C VAL A 197 -7.40 16.78 14.60
N ASP A 198 -8.24 16.84 15.60
CA ASP A 198 -7.85 16.68 17.00
C ASP A 198 -8.63 15.53 17.65
N GLY A 199 -8.08 14.96 18.71
CA GLY A 199 -8.72 13.97 19.53
C GLY A 199 -7.98 12.64 19.65
N TYR A 200 -8.65 11.72 20.35
CA TYR A 200 -8.19 10.37 20.60
C TYR A 200 -9.20 9.37 20.06
N ILE A 201 -8.71 8.34 19.41
CA ILE A 201 -9.47 7.11 19.19
C ILE A 201 -9.02 6.11 20.26
N LYS A 202 -9.91 5.85 21.20
CA LYS A 202 -9.78 4.68 22.09
C LYS A 202 -10.82 3.67 21.63
N THR A 203 -10.36 2.54 21.16
CA THR A 203 -11.25 1.56 20.54
C THR A 203 -10.92 0.13 20.93
N ASP A 204 -11.96 -0.64 21.07
CA ASP A 204 -12.00 -2.09 20.99
C ASP A 204 -13.19 -2.39 20.07
N LEU A 205 -12.96 -2.19 18.78
CA LEU A 205 -14.01 -2.16 17.76
C LEU A 205 -14.00 -3.46 16.97
N ALA A 206 -15.17 -4.06 16.82
CA ALA A 206 -15.46 -5.03 15.78
C ALA A 206 -16.61 -4.49 14.94
N LEU A 207 -16.37 -4.23 13.67
CA LEU A 207 -17.34 -3.66 12.74
C LEU A 207 -17.47 -4.56 11.52
N LYS A 208 -18.70 -5.05 11.28
CA LYS A 208 -18.99 -5.89 10.13
C LYS A 208 -20.27 -5.44 9.45
N GLY A 209 -20.26 -5.28 8.15
CA GLY A 209 -21.43 -4.85 7.42
C GLY A 209 -21.16 -4.56 5.96
N LYS A 210 -22.10 -3.82 5.35
CA LYS A 210 -22.00 -3.31 3.98
C LYS A 210 -22.20 -1.81 3.96
N GLN A 211 -21.55 -1.14 3.02
CA GLN A 211 -21.65 0.30 2.84
C GLN A 211 -23.11 0.73 2.60
N SER A 212 -23.83 0.02 1.73
CA SER A 212 -25.24 0.33 1.41
C SER A 212 -26.18 0.23 2.61
N ASP A 213 -25.91 -0.65 3.60
CA ASP A 213 -26.69 -0.73 4.83
C ASP A 213 -26.41 0.47 5.75
N ALA A 214 -25.16 0.92 5.83
CA ALA A 214 -24.78 2.10 6.61
C ALA A 214 -25.40 3.39 6.01
N GLU A 215 -25.33 3.56 4.69
CA GLU A 215 -25.90 4.72 3.98
C GLU A 215 -27.43 4.82 4.13
N LYS A 216 -28.12 3.67 4.25
CA LYS A 216 -29.57 3.61 4.49
C LYS A 216 -29.97 3.71 5.96
N GLY A 217 -28.99 3.86 6.86
CA GLY A 217 -29.25 3.88 8.30
C GLY A 217 -29.69 2.54 8.90
N ASN A 218 -29.45 1.43 8.20
CA ASN A 218 -29.79 0.07 8.64
C ASN A 218 -28.77 -0.45 9.66
N TYR A 219 -28.51 0.31 10.70
CA TYR A 219 -27.47 0.00 11.70
C TYR A 219 -27.70 -1.33 12.44
N SER A 220 -28.93 -1.84 12.48
CA SER A 220 -29.25 -3.15 13.05
C SER A 220 -28.59 -4.31 12.29
N LYS A 221 -28.18 -4.10 11.03
CA LYS A 221 -27.45 -5.08 10.22
C LYS A 221 -25.92 -4.95 10.38
N LEU A 222 -25.47 -3.91 11.05
CA LEU A 222 -24.06 -3.68 11.35
C LEU A 222 -23.77 -4.32 12.71
N ASN A 223 -22.97 -5.39 12.72
CA ASN A 223 -22.46 -5.93 13.96
C ASN A 223 -21.32 -5.03 14.46
N SER A 224 -21.56 -4.31 15.55
CA SER A 224 -20.53 -3.59 16.30
C SER A 224 -20.45 -4.18 17.72
N LYS A 225 -19.25 -4.43 18.20
CA LYS A 225 -18.96 -4.72 19.61
C LYS A 225 -18.00 -3.68 20.13
#